data_8769393936aaa8a9424aea25fdc526f9
#
_entry.id   8769393936aaa8a9424aea25fdc526f9
#
_cell.length_a   1.000
_cell.length_b   1.000
_cell.length_c   1.000
_cell.angle_alpha   90.00
_cell.angle_beta   90.00
_cell.angle_gamma   90.00
#
_symmetry.space_group_name_H-M   'P 1'
#
loop_
_entity.id
_entity.type
_entity.pdbx_description
1 polymer ?
#
loop_
_entity_poly.entity_id
_entity_poly.type
_entity_poly.pdbx_seq_one_letter_code
_entity_poly.pdbx_strand_id
1 'polypeptide(L)'
;MKRIQRKQILALLTTAALTIAFAGCGTSNTPTEESAETTSTADQELSLLDTYVSNTVISTGSNTVIKNAEHVTYRAWFPVEAAGEYDYRFYFSNTVDSTWGDGSESHVGMSGGSYTIEKATVYDGGTEFDANVEPIVSAAVTFSGSAAKEVAPDETFWSDPVTLNVPEGHYLLWEWTVNGTNIPAIAMSNLTYAYADKGDGKGFLYTNEIPVPQLVGCDRKVKTRIVTLGDSVTQGCQTSEFGYQFWAAQLLDQLGTEDYSLWNLGIGYARASDCARQGN
;
A
#
# COMPACT_ATOMS: atom_id res chain seq x y z
N MET A 1 24.83 24.48 28.91
CA MET A 1 24.77 23.44 27.86
C MET A 1 25.52 22.19 28.33
N LYS A 2 24.82 21.16 28.80
CA LYS A 2 25.41 19.90 29.27
C LYS A 2 25.13 18.81 28.23
N ARG A 3 26.17 18.18 27.70
CA ARG A 3 26.10 17.03 26.82
C ARG A 3 25.50 15.84 27.58
N ILE A 4 24.40 15.30 27.07
CA ILE A 4 23.82 14.04 27.56
C ILE A 4 24.49 12.89 26.76
N GLN A 5 25.17 12.02 27.49
CA GLN A 5 25.77 10.82 26.92
C GLN A 5 24.68 9.77 26.61
N ARG A 6 24.68 9.26 25.38
CA ARG A 6 23.82 8.14 24.94
C ARG A 6 24.28 6.86 25.63
N LYS A 7 23.43 6.27 26.45
CA LYS A 7 23.58 4.89 26.90
C LYS A 7 22.90 3.96 25.88
N GLN A 8 23.68 3.05 25.35
CA GLN A 8 23.21 1.97 24.49
C GLN A 8 22.36 1.00 25.32
N ILE A 9 21.14 0.76 24.92
CA ILE A 9 20.31 -0.34 25.42
C ILE A 9 20.38 -1.45 24.37
N LEU A 10 21.11 -2.50 24.71
CA LEU A 10 21.24 -3.73 23.95
C LEU A 10 20.09 -4.66 24.37
N ALA A 11 19.10 -4.86 23.52
CA ALA A 11 18.08 -5.89 23.73
C ALA A 11 18.49 -7.20 23.07
N LEU A 12 18.74 -8.22 23.87
CA LEU A 12 18.98 -9.60 23.43
C LEU A 12 17.61 -10.23 23.09
N LEU A 13 17.40 -10.57 21.83
CA LEU A 13 16.32 -11.46 21.40
C LEU A 13 16.93 -12.88 21.24
N THR A 14 16.60 -13.77 22.16
CA THR A 14 16.92 -15.18 22.07
C THR A 14 15.84 -15.90 21.23
N THR A 15 16.27 -16.37 20.06
CA THR A 15 15.46 -17.25 19.21
C THR A 15 15.55 -18.68 19.74
N ALA A 16 14.44 -19.25 20.20
CA ALA A 16 14.34 -20.67 20.52
C ALA A 16 13.89 -21.44 19.29
N ALA A 17 14.81 -22.15 18.65
CA ALA A 17 14.48 -23.11 17.60
C ALA A 17 14.07 -24.45 18.24
N LEU A 18 12.84 -24.88 18.03
CA LEU A 18 12.35 -26.17 18.45
C LEU A 18 12.52 -27.18 17.31
N THR A 19 13.56 -28.03 17.40
CA THR A 19 13.78 -29.14 16.48
C THR A 19 13.08 -30.38 17.01
N ILE A 20 12.06 -30.86 16.32
CA ILE A 20 11.43 -32.17 16.58
C ILE A 20 12.06 -33.16 15.61
N ALA A 21 12.88 -34.06 16.12
CA ALA A 21 13.44 -35.18 15.36
C ALA A 21 12.48 -36.38 15.44
N PHE A 22 11.94 -36.82 14.31
CA PHE A 22 11.33 -38.13 14.18
C PHE A 22 12.34 -39.11 13.58
N ALA A 23 12.73 -40.10 14.36
CA ALA A 23 13.48 -41.24 13.88
C ALA A 23 12.51 -42.31 13.38
N GLY A 24 12.55 -42.61 12.11
CA GLY A 24 11.86 -43.70 11.45
C GLY A 24 12.81 -44.45 10.53
N CYS A 25 13.17 -45.67 10.90
CA CYS A 25 14.02 -46.56 10.12
C CYS A 25 13.19 -47.25 9.02
N GLY A 26 13.66 -47.17 7.77
CA GLY A 26 13.04 -47.93 6.67
C GLY A 26 13.83 -47.73 5.39
N THR A 27 14.63 -48.74 5.04
CA THR A 27 15.41 -48.79 3.79
C THR A 27 14.52 -49.19 2.60
N SER A 28 14.45 -48.33 1.57
CA SER A 28 14.20 -48.79 0.19
C SER A 28 14.74 -47.74 -0.78
N ASN A 29 15.69 -48.15 -1.62
CA ASN A 29 16.22 -47.37 -2.73
C ASN A 29 15.16 -47.19 -3.82
N THR A 30 14.74 -45.97 -4.05
CA THR A 30 14.01 -45.57 -5.29
C THR A 30 14.68 -44.28 -5.79
N PRO A 31 14.84 -44.04 -7.10
CA PRO A 31 15.49 -42.87 -7.63
C PRO A 31 14.70 -41.62 -7.20
N THR A 32 15.40 -40.65 -6.65
CA THR A 32 14.85 -39.35 -6.24
C THR A 32 14.46 -38.59 -7.53
N GLU A 33 13.20 -38.54 -7.84
CA GLU A 33 12.67 -37.45 -8.66
C GLU A 33 12.83 -36.17 -7.85
N GLU A 34 13.59 -35.26 -8.39
CA GLU A 34 13.76 -33.91 -7.88
C GLU A 34 12.39 -33.20 -7.99
N SER A 35 11.60 -33.27 -6.93
CA SER A 35 10.33 -32.56 -6.85
C SER A 35 10.65 -31.06 -6.87
N ALA A 36 10.37 -30.40 -7.98
CA ALA A 36 10.32 -28.95 -8.02
C ALA A 36 9.31 -28.51 -6.94
N GLU A 37 9.80 -27.89 -5.87
CA GLU A 37 8.94 -27.25 -4.87
C GLU A 37 8.12 -26.17 -5.59
N THR A 38 6.85 -26.45 -5.77
CA THR A 38 5.91 -25.45 -6.30
C THR A 38 5.65 -24.47 -5.15
N THR A 39 6.37 -23.36 -5.13
CA THR A 39 6.12 -22.25 -4.21
C THR A 39 4.65 -21.84 -4.31
N SER A 40 3.96 -21.75 -3.18
CA SER A 40 2.56 -21.34 -3.18
C SER A 40 2.41 -19.88 -3.65
N THR A 41 1.25 -19.51 -4.18
CA THR A 41 0.96 -18.13 -4.59
C THR A 41 1.17 -17.15 -3.42
N ALA A 42 0.77 -17.54 -2.21
CA ALA A 42 0.96 -16.75 -1.00
C ALA A 42 2.45 -16.54 -0.67
N ASP A 43 3.29 -17.59 -0.81
CA ASP A 43 4.73 -17.47 -0.59
C ASP A 43 5.39 -16.55 -1.63
N GLN A 44 4.90 -16.58 -2.89
CA GLN A 44 5.38 -15.67 -3.93
C GLN A 44 4.99 -14.22 -3.65
N GLU A 45 3.77 -13.96 -3.19
CA GLU A 45 3.32 -12.61 -2.79
C GLU A 45 4.14 -12.07 -1.62
N LEU A 46 4.39 -12.88 -0.58
CA LEU A 46 5.23 -12.51 0.56
C LEU A 46 6.67 -12.22 0.14
N SER A 47 7.23 -12.96 -0.82
CA SER A 47 8.59 -12.73 -1.33
C SER A 47 8.73 -11.37 -2.04
N LEU A 48 7.66 -10.82 -2.60
CA LEU A 48 7.68 -9.49 -3.20
C LEU A 48 7.80 -8.38 -2.15
N LEU A 49 7.25 -8.57 -0.95
CA LEU A 49 7.48 -7.66 0.18
C LEU A 49 8.95 -7.63 0.62
N ASP A 50 9.76 -8.65 0.29
CA ASP A 50 11.20 -8.62 0.53
C ASP A 50 11.97 -7.77 -0.49
N THR A 51 11.39 -7.52 -1.65
CA THR A 51 12.00 -6.74 -2.72
C THR A 51 11.48 -5.31 -2.77
N TYR A 52 10.17 -5.14 -2.66
CA TYR A 52 9.51 -3.85 -2.80
C TYR A 52 9.19 -3.27 -1.42
N VAL A 53 9.62 -2.03 -1.20
CA VAL A 53 9.37 -1.28 0.03
C VAL A 53 8.47 -0.09 -0.26
N SER A 54 7.72 0.38 0.75
CA SER A 54 6.92 1.59 0.59
C SER A 54 7.75 2.76 0.09
N ASN A 55 7.19 3.54 -0.81
CA ASN A 55 7.75 4.81 -1.26
C ASN A 55 6.79 5.99 -1.04
N THR A 56 5.88 5.86 -0.08
CA THR A 56 5.04 6.98 0.36
C THR A 56 4.70 6.87 1.84
N VAL A 57 4.68 8.01 2.53
CA VAL A 57 4.29 8.12 3.94
C VAL A 57 2.77 8.14 4.13
N ILE A 58 2.00 8.33 3.04
CA ILE A 58 0.54 8.36 3.11
C ILE A 58 0.02 6.99 3.50
N SER A 59 -0.94 6.97 4.42
CA SER A 59 -1.66 5.75 4.74
C SER A 59 -2.45 5.25 3.52
N THR A 60 -2.41 3.96 3.30
CA THR A 60 -3.02 3.29 2.16
C THR A 60 -4.02 2.19 2.55
N GLY A 61 -4.28 2.01 3.84
CA GLY A 61 -5.32 1.09 4.31
C GLY A 61 -6.73 1.58 3.99
N SER A 62 -7.69 0.67 3.82
CA SER A 62 -9.07 1.01 3.49
C SER A 62 -9.90 1.26 4.76
N ASN A 63 -10.68 2.33 4.79
CA ASN A 63 -11.59 2.66 5.89
C ASN A 63 -12.99 3.08 5.44
N THR A 64 -13.29 2.91 4.18
CA THR A 64 -14.59 3.15 3.58
C THR A 64 -14.80 2.25 2.38
N VAL A 65 -16.00 2.28 1.82
CA VAL A 65 -16.39 1.47 0.66
C VAL A 65 -17.08 2.36 -0.38
N ILE A 66 -16.56 2.36 -1.59
CA ILE A 66 -17.28 2.95 -2.74
C ILE A 66 -18.35 1.97 -3.18
N LYS A 67 -19.59 2.28 -2.88
CA LYS A 67 -20.75 1.39 -3.12
C LYS A 67 -20.96 1.07 -4.59
N ASN A 68 -20.69 2.03 -5.47
CA ASN A 68 -20.81 1.87 -6.92
C ASN A 68 -19.85 2.80 -7.64
N ALA A 69 -19.06 2.24 -8.55
CA ALA A 69 -18.26 2.98 -9.51
C ALA A 69 -18.63 2.49 -10.91
N GLU A 70 -19.10 3.35 -11.76
CA GLU A 70 -19.45 3.05 -13.15
C GLU A 70 -18.44 3.80 -14.04
N HIS A 71 -17.38 3.08 -14.45
CA HIS A 71 -16.28 3.63 -15.27
C HIS A 71 -15.64 4.89 -14.67
N VAL A 72 -15.47 4.93 -13.35
CA VAL A 72 -14.92 6.11 -12.65
C VAL A 72 -13.40 6.10 -12.73
N THR A 73 -12.83 7.22 -13.17
CA THR A 73 -11.37 7.41 -13.15
C THR A 73 -10.98 8.20 -11.90
N TYR A 74 -10.04 7.65 -11.13
CA TYR A 74 -9.50 8.27 -9.93
C TYR A 74 -8.06 8.69 -10.15
N ARG A 75 -7.67 9.83 -9.57
CA ARG A 75 -6.30 10.34 -9.49
C ARG A 75 -5.90 10.61 -8.05
N ALA A 76 -4.69 10.19 -7.64
CA ALA A 76 -4.10 10.53 -6.35
C ALA A 76 -2.62 10.87 -6.52
N TRP A 77 -2.18 11.96 -5.89
CA TRP A 77 -0.78 12.37 -5.81
C TRP A 77 -0.17 11.85 -4.52
N PHE A 78 0.83 10.99 -4.62
CA PHE A 78 1.55 10.47 -3.47
C PHE A 78 2.90 11.17 -3.31
N PRO A 79 3.19 11.79 -2.16
CA PRO A 79 4.55 12.22 -1.85
C PRO A 79 5.44 10.99 -1.81
N VAL A 80 6.59 11.04 -2.50
CA VAL A 80 7.53 9.93 -2.48
C VAL A 80 8.50 10.05 -1.31
N GLU A 81 8.82 8.93 -0.67
CA GLU A 81 9.83 8.88 0.41
C GLU A 81 11.24 9.12 -0.14
N ALA A 82 11.52 8.56 -1.31
CA ALA A 82 12.77 8.73 -2.01
C ALA A 82 12.51 9.02 -3.49
N ALA A 83 13.10 10.12 -3.97
CA ALA A 83 13.10 10.50 -5.36
C ALA A 83 14.11 9.67 -6.16
N GLY A 84 13.86 9.52 -7.46
CA GLY A 84 14.73 8.79 -8.38
C GLY A 84 13.98 7.86 -9.32
N GLU A 85 14.76 7.12 -10.11
CA GLU A 85 14.25 6.08 -10.99
C GLU A 85 14.25 4.74 -10.27
N TYR A 86 13.05 4.15 -10.17
CA TYR A 86 12.84 2.85 -9.52
C TYR A 86 11.87 2.00 -10.33
N ASP A 87 11.95 0.69 -10.14
CA ASP A 87 10.89 -0.22 -10.52
C ASP A 87 9.82 -0.21 -9.43
N TYR A 88 8.62 0.28 -9.78
CA TYR A 88 7.47 0.30 -8.89
C TYR A 88 6.63 -0.96 -9.07
N ARG A 89 6.07 -1.45 -7.98
CA ARG A 89 4.99 -2.42 -7.94
C ARG A 89 3.94 -2.02 -6.92
N PHE A 90 2.70 -2.27 -7.26
CA PHE A 90 1.56 -1.90 -6.43
C PHE A 90 0.89 -3.15 -5.89
N TYR A 91 0.70 -3.19 -4.57
CA TYR A 91 -0.03 -4.28 -3.90
C TYR A 91 -1.46 -3.84 -3.62
N PHE A 92 -2.40 -4.74 -3.82
CA PHE A 92 -3.82 -4.52 -3.63
C PHE A 92 -4.41 -5.62 -2.75
N SER A 93 -5.39 -5.23 -1.93
CA SER A 93 -6.24 -6.15 -1.20
C SER A 93 -7.69 -5.71 -1.35
N ASN A 94 -8.56 -6.64 -1.73
CA ASN A 94 -9.99 -6.41 -1.83
C ASN A 94 -10.71 -6.78 -0.53
N THR A 95 -10.16 -6.30 0.59
CA THR A 95 -10.69 -6.45 1.94
C THR A 95 -10.83 -5.09 2.59
N VAL A 96 -11.85 -4.88 3.39
CA VAL A 96 -12.04 -3.64 4.15
C VAL A 96 -11.31 -3.74 5.47
N ASP A 97 -10.31 -2.88 5.70
CA ASP A 97 -9.44 -2.95 6.87
C ASP A 97 -10.08 -2.35 8.14
N SER A 98 -10.89 -1.32 7.97
CA SER A 98 -11.63 -0.67 9.07
C SER A 98 -12.97 -0.17 8.57
N THR A 99 -13.89 0.14 9.48
CA THR A 99 -15.12 0.80 9.09
C THR A 99 -15.24 2.17 9.67
N TRP A 100 -15.53 3.07 8.77
CA TRP A 100 -15.77 4.43 9.13
C TRP A 100 -17.19 4.90 8.77
N GLY A 101 -17.63 4.66 7.58
CA GLY A 101 -18.70 5.28 6.79
C GLY A 101 -19.98 5.70 7.51
N ASP A 102 -20.50 4.92 8.42
CA ASP A 102 -21.77 5.17 9.11
C ASP A 102 -21.68 5.02 10.63
N GLY A 103 -20.45 4.87 11.17
CA GLY A 103 -20.22 4.58 12.59
C GLY A 103 -20.58 3.15 12.97
N SER A 104 -20.99 2.31 12.02
CA SER A 104 -21.20 0.89 12.26
C SER A 104 -19.85 0.16 12.07
N GLU A 105 -19.55 -0.74 12.99
CA GLU A 105 -18.35 -1.59 12.95
C GLU A 105 -18.54 -2.80 12.04
N SER A 106 -19.48 -2.74 11.10
CA SER A 106 -20.02 -3.90 10.41
C SER A 106 -19.18 -4.41 9.27
N HIS A 107 -18.13 -3.68 8.85
CA HIS A 107 -17.37 -4.02 7.65
C HIS A 107 -15.91 -4.39 7.87
N VAL A 108 -15.40 -4.36 9.10
CA VAL A 108 -14.01 -4.71 9.39
C VAL A 108 -13.71 -6.16 9.02
N GLY A 109 -12.70 -6.37 8.16
CA GLY A 109 -12.34 -7.68 7.63
C GLY A 109 -13.38 -8.29 6.71
N MET A 110 -14.30 -7.48 6.18
CA MET A 110 -15.24 -7.95 5.17
C MET A 110 -14.61 -7.88 3.78
N SER A 111 -15.01 -8.83 2.96
CA SER A 111 -14.72 -8.84 1.55
C SER A 111 -15.21 -7.56 0.88
N GLY A 112 -14.40 -6.98 0.01
CA GLY A 112 -14.88 -6.06 -0.99
C GLY A 112 -15.82 -6.74 -1.98
N GLY A 113 -16.41 -5.97 -2.88
CA GLY A 113 -17.23 -6.49 -3.97
C GLY A 113 -16.37 -6.94 -5.16
N SER A 114 -17.04 -7.45 -6.19
CA SER A 114 -16.38 -7.67 -7.48
C SER A 114 -16.28 -6.37 -8.26
N TYR A 115 -15.10 -6.10 -8.81
CA TYR A 115 -14.89 -4.94 -9.68
C TYR A 115 -13.84 -5.25 -10.76
N THR A 116 -13.78 -4.39 -11.75
CA THR A 116 -12.76 -4.45 -12.80
C THR A 116 -11.90 -3.20 -12.71
N ILE A 117 -10.58 -3.38 -12.72
CA ILE A 117 -9.63 -2.34 -13.08
C ILE A 117 -9.59 -2.34 -14.61
N GLU A 118 -10.06 -1.28 -15.25
CA GLU A 118 -10.11 -1.19 -16.71
C GLU A 118 -8.78 -0.70 -17.28
N LYS A 119 -8.12 0.19 -16.53
CA LYS A 119 -6.83 0.78 -16.86
C LYS A 119 -6.18 1.31 -15.59
N ALA A 120 -4.86 1.20 -15.50
CA ALA A 120 -4.05 1.87 -14.48
C ALA A 120 -2.80 2.48 -15.11
N THR A 121 -2.41 3.65 -14.63
CA THR A 121 -1.24 4.39 -15.12
C THR A 121 -0.58 5.12 -13.97
N VAL A 122 0.73 5.19 -13.99
CA VAL A 122 1.51 6.03 -13.07
C VAL A 122 2.24 7.10 -13.85
N TYR A 123 2.44 8.23 -13.21
CA TYR A 123 3.07 9.39 -13.83
C TYR A 123 4.06 10.06 -12.88
N ASP A 124 5.03 10.76 -13.44
CA ASP A 124 5.62 11.91 -12.78
C ASP A 124 4.53 12.99 -12.73
N GLY A 125 3.94 13.16 -11.56
CA GLY A 125 2.84 14.10 -11.30
C GLY A 125 3.29 15.55 -11.11
N GLY A 126 4.60 15.83 -11.25
CA GLY A 126 5.14 17.17 -11.06
C GLY A 126 5.00 17.69 -9.63
N THR A 127 5.02 19.01 -9.50
CA THR A 127 4.92 19.73 -8.22
C THR A 127 3.57 20.42 -8.02
N GLU A 128 2.69 20.37 -9.01
CA GLU A 128 1.37 21.01 -9.01
C GLU A 128 0.26 19.96 -8.94
N PHE A 129 -0.83 20.33 -8.29
CA PHE A 129 -1.96 19.41 -8.02
C PHE A 129 -3.21 19.82 -8.78
N ASP A 130 -3.07 20.27 -10.00
CA ASP A 130 -4.21 20.54 -10.86
C ASP A 130 -4.74 19.23 -11.44
N ALA A 131 -6.02 18.95 -11.19
CA ALA A 131 -6.71 17.78 -11.73
C ALA A 131 -6.63 17.67 -13.27
N ASN A 132 -6.45 18.79 -13.96
CA ASN A 132 -6.38 18.90 -15.41
C ASN A 132 -4.94 18.99 -15.94
N VAL A 133 -3.94 18.91 -15.06
CA VAL A 133 -2.54 18.92 -15.49
C VAL A 133 -2.27 17.69 -16.37
N GLU A 134 -1.60 17.91 -17.50
CA GLU A 134 -1.09 16.82 -18.32
C GLU A 134 0.22 16.33 -17.70
N PRO A 135 0.28 15.04 -17.29
CA PRO A 135 1.48 14.49 -16.67
C PRO A 135 2.69 14.51 -17.59
N ILE A 136 3.88 14.72 -17.01
CA ILE A 136 5.13 14.89 -17.76
C ILE A 136 5.59 13.59 -18.41
N VAL A 137 5.58 12.50 -17.64
CA VAL A 137 5.96 11.14 -18.05
C VAL A 137 4.94 10.17 -17.53
N SER A 138 4.54 9.20 -18.33
CA SER A 138 3.57 8.17 -17.95
C SER A 138 4.10 6.77 -18.24
N ALA A 139 3.69 5.83 -17.40
CA ALA A 139 3.92 4.41 -17.61
C ALA A 139 2.64 3.61 -17.30
N ALA A 140 2.24 2.75 -18.25
CA ALA A 140 1.09 1.89 -18.06
C ALA A 140 1.38 0.81 -17.00
N VAL A 141 0.47 0.62 -16.07
CA VAL A 141 0.51 -0.47 -15.10
C VAL A 141 -0.29 -1.62 -15.64
N THR A 142 0.29 -2.82 -15.60
CA THR A 142 -0.33 -4.05 -16.06
C THR A 142 -0.44 -5.08 -14.94
N PHE A 143 -1.25 -6.11 -15.19
CA PHE A 143 -1.53 -7.20 -14.26
C PHE A 143 -1.38 -8.52 -15.02
N SER A 144 -0.28 -9.22 -14.80
CA SER A 144 0.10 -10.44 -15.55
C SER A 144 0.09 -10.19 -17.08
N GLY A 145 0.63 -9.03 -17.48
CA GLY A 145 0.70 -8.60 -18.89
C GLY A 145 -0.60 -7.98 -19.45
N SER A 146 -1.69 -7.95 -18.69
CA SER A 146 -2.96 -7.33 -19.11
C SER A 146 -3.09 -5.91 -18.57
N ALA A 147 -3.63 -4.99 -19.35
CA ALA A 147 -3.97 -3.63 -18.91
C ALA A 147 -5.20 -3.63 -17.98
N ALA A 148 -6.08 -4.61 -18.14
CA ALA A 148 -7.28 -4.74 -17.32
C ALA A 148 -7.18 -5.94 -16.39
N LYS A 149 -7.87 -5.88 -15.23
CA LYS A 149 -7.96 -6.96 -14.26
C LYS A 149 -9.35 -7.03 -13.65
N GLU A 150 -9.95 -8.19 -13.69
CA GLU A 150 -11.11 -8.51 -12.85
C GLU A 150 -10.63 -8.85 -11.44
N VAL A 151 -11.26 -8.26 -10.43
CA VAL A 151 -10.92 -8.43 -9.03
C VAL A 151 -12.08 -9.10 -8.31
N ALA A 152 -11.81 -10.26 -7.73
CA ALA A 152 -12.77 -11.01 -6.93
C ALA A 152 -12.81 -10.51 -5.46
N PRO A 153 -13.89 -10.78 -4.71
CA PRO A 153 -13.90 -10.58 -3.26
C PRO A 153 -12.71 -11.28 -2.57
N ASP A 154 -12.14 -10.64 -1.56
CA ASP A 154 -10.96 -11.10 -0.78
C ASP A 154 -9.69 -11.33 -1.58
N GLU A 155 -9.66 -10.98 -2.87
CA GLU A 155 -8.46 -11.16 -3.68
C GLU A 155 -7.36 -10.20 -3.25
N THR A 156 -6.14 -10.75 -3.11
CA THR A 156 -4.90 -9.97 -3.03
C THR A 156 -4.10 -10.17 -4.31
N PHE A 157 -3.42 -9.13 -4.78
CA PHE A 157 -2.62 -9.22 -5.99
C PHE A 157 -1.62 -8.10 -6.10
N TRP A 158 -0.62 -8.31 -6.95
CA TRP A 158 0.37 -7.32 -7.32
C TRP A 158 0.21 -6.91 -8.78
N SER A 159 0.54 -5.65 -9.08
CA SER A 159 0.78 -5.24 -10.46
C SER A 159 2.06 -5.88 -11.01
N ASP A 160 2.25 -5.86 -12.31
CA ASP A 160 3.57 -6.05 -12.91
C ASP A 160 4.50 -4.89 -12.53
N PRO A 161 5.83 -5.07 -12.57
CA PRO A 161 6.76 -3.98 -12.32
C PRO A 161 6.68 -2.93 -13.44
N VAL A 162 6.85 -1.66 -13.05
CA VAL A 162 6.87 -0.53 -13.97
C VAL A 162 7.97 0.46 -13.57
N THR A 163 8.87 0.77 -14.48
CA THR A 163 9.95 1.74 -14.24
C THR A 163 9.42 3.16 -14.36
N LEU A 164 9.67 3.99 -13.36
CA LEU A 164 9.31 5.41 -13.35
C LEU A 164 10.39 6.21 -12.62
N ASN A 165 10.77 7.36 -13.19
CA ASN A 165 11.59 8.35 -12.50
C ASN A 165 10.66 9.43 -11.90
N VAL A 166 10.73 9.59 -10.58
CA VAL A 166 10.05 10.68 -9.86
C VAL A 166 11.13 11.62 -9.30
N PRO A 167 11.34 12.80 -9.87
CA PRO A 167 12.38 13.74 -9.41
C PRO A 167 12.14 14.24 -7.99
N GLU A 168 13.18 14.80 -7.38
CA GLU A 168 13.09 15.45 -6.07
C GLU A 168 12.03 16.54 -6.05
N GLY A 169 11.17 16.54 -5.06
CA GLY A 169 10.05 17.47 -4.89
C GLY A 169 8.84 17.19 -5.78
N HIS A 170 8.90 16.20 -6.65
CA HIS A 170 7.76 15.75 -7.42
C HIS A 170 6.95 14.69 -6.67
N TYR A 171 5.73 14.47 -7.12
CA TYR A 171 4.81 13.46 -6.61
C TYR A 171 4.66 12.33 -7.62
N LEU A 172 4.44 11.12 -7.12
CA LEU A 172 3.93 10.03 -7.94
C LEU A 172 2.42 10.24 -8.10
N LEU A 173 1.95 10.39 -9.34
CA LEU A 173 0.51 10.42 -9.64
C LEU A 173 0.06 9.02 -10.03
N TRP A 174 -0.85 8.47 -9.25
CA TRP A 174 -1.58 7.25 -9.53
C TRP A 174 -2.92 7.59 -10.21
N GLU A 175 -3.18 6.98 -11.36
CA GLU A 175 -4.46 7.09 -12.07
C GLU A 175 -4.96 5.70 -12.44
N TRP A 176 -6.22 5.43 -12.19
CA TRP A 176 -6.89 4.23 -12.66
C TRP A 176 -8.37 4.42 -12.91
N THR A 177 -8.93 3.63 -13.83
CA THR A 177 -10.37 3.55 -14.09
C THR A 177 -10.90 2.25 -13.55
N VAL A 178 -11.95 2.31 -12.72
CA VAL A 178 -12.56 1.14 -12.11
C VAL A 178 -14.06 1.10 -12.39
N ASN A 179 -14.59 -0.11 -12.46
CA ASN A 179 -16.01 -0.39 -12.68
C ASN A 179 -16.44 -1.54 -11.77
N GLY A 180 -17.42 -1.31 -10.89
CA GLY A 180 -17.92 -2.35 -9.99
C GLY A 180 -18.55 -1.80 -8.71
N THR A 181 -18.68 -2.65 -7.71
CA THR A 181 -19.40 -2.32 -6.48
C THR A 181 -18.62 -2.70 -5.24
N ASN A 182 -18.88 -1.98 -4.13
CA ASN A 182 -18.28 -2.23 -2.82
C ASN A 182 -16.73 -2.30 -2.87
N ILE A 183 -16.12 -1.34 -3.56
CA ILE A 183 -14.67 -1.26 -3.74
C ILE A 183 -14.06 -0.67 -2.46
N PRO A 184 -13.12 -1.37 -1.77
CA PRO A 184 -12.43 -0.81 -0.62
C PRO A 184 -11.72 0.50 -0.98
N ALA A 185 -11.85 1.49 -0.13
CA ALA A 185 -11.33 2.83 -0.37
C ALA A 185 -10.83 3.46 0.93
N ILE A 186 -10.03 4.49 0.82
CA ILE A 186 -9.58 5.29 1.95
C ILE A 186 -10.24 6.67 1.90
N ALA A 187 -10.67 7.16 3.06
CA ALA A 187 -10.92 8.58 3.25
C ALA A 187 -9.58 9.26 3.54
N MET A 188 -9.10 10.04 2.59
CA MET A 188 -7.76 10.66 2.62
C MET A 188 -7.58 11.70 3.72
N SER A 189 -8.69 12.26 4.26
CA SER A 189 -8.66 13.27 5.32
C SER A 189 -7.74 14.46 5.03
N ASN A 190 -7.69 14.90 3.77
CA ASN A 190 -6.83 15.98 3.27
C ASN A 190 -5.31 15.71 3.42
N LEU A 191 -4.91 14.45 3.48
CA LEU A 191 -3.49 14.08 3.58
C LEU A 191 -2.76 14.16 2.24
N THR A 192 -3.50 14.05 1.12
CA THR A 192 -2.98 14.29 -0.22
C THR A 192 -4.11 14.71 -1.16
N TYR A 193 -3.75 15.13 -2.36
CA TYR A 193 -4.72 15.52 -3.38
C TYR A 193 -5.28 14.29 -4.08
N ALA A 194 -6.61 14.25 -4.22
CA ALA A 194 -7.30 13.19 -4.91
C ALA A 194 -8.51 13.73 -5.69
N TYR A 195 -8.74 13.17 -6.86
CA TYR A 195 -9.81 13.58 -7.76
C TYR A 195 -10.49 12.38 -8.40
N ALA A 196 -11.75 12.55 -8.77
CA ALA A 196 -12.52 11.55 -9.50
C ALA A 196 -13.21 12.19 -10.71
N ASP A 197 -13.15 11.52 -11.86
CA ASP A 197 -14.00 11.79 -13.02
C ASP A 197 -15.01 10.65 -13.17
N LYS A 198 -16.29 11.00 -13.07
CA LYS A 198 -17.40 10.05 -13.15
C LYS A 198 -17.95 9.87 -14.57
N GLY A 199 -17.28 10.44 -15.56
CA GLY A 199 -17.75 10.37 -16.96
C GLY A 199 -19.00 11.18 -17.24
N ASP A 200 -19.42 12.06 -16.32
CA ASP A 200 -20.65 12.88 -16.43
C ASP A 200 -20.43 14.23 -17.16
N GLY A 201 -19.27 14.40 -17.75
CA GLY A 201 -18.86 15.59 -18.49
C GLY A 201 -18.38 16.77 -17.64
N LYS A 202 -18.25 16.58 -16.32
CA LYS A 202 -17.72 17.62 -15.42
C LYS A 202 -16.22 17.54 -15.25
N GLY A 203 -15.58 16.47 -15.76
CA GLY A 203 -14.15 16.19 -15.57
C GLY A 203 -13.80 15.81 -14.13
N PHE A 204 -12.53 15.95 -13.80
CA PHE A 204 -12.03 15.60 -12.48
C PHE A 204 -12.48 16.59 -11.40
N LEU A 205 -13.19 16.09 -10.40
CA LEU A 205 -13.61 16.83 -9.22
C LEU A 205 -12.88 16.29 -7.99
N TYR A 206 -12.54 17.17 -7.05
CA TYR A 206 -11.95 16.77 -5.77
C TYR A 206 -12.80 15.70 -5.08
N THR A 207 -12.14 14.70 -4.54
CA THR A 207 -12.76 13.66 -3.71
C THR A 207 -11.89 13.40 -2.48
N ASN A 208 -12.53 13.13 -1.35
CA ASN A 208 -11.83 12.68 -0.15
C ASN A 208 -11.82 11.15 -0.03
N GLU A 209 -12.66 10.45 -0.79
CA GLU A 209 -12.77 9.00 -0.79
C GLU A 209 -12.25 8.45 -2.12
N ILE A 210 -11.25 7.59 -2.05
CA ILE A 210 -10.57 7.05 -3.22
C ILE A 210 -10.10 5.61 -2.96
N PRO A 211 -10.31 4.68 -3.89
CA PRO A 211 -9.63 3.40 -3.86
C PRO A 211 -8.18 3.62 -4.28
N VAL A 212 -7.24 2.99 -3.58
CA VAL A 212 -5.80 3.11 -3.84
C VAL A 212 -5.12 1.74 -3.64
N PRO A 213 -3.94 1.51 -4.22
CA PRO A 213 -3.13 0.36 -3.84
C PRO A 213 -2.77 0.43 -2.36
N GLN A 214 -2.77 -0.70 -1.67
CA GLN A 214 -2.37 -0.77 -0.25
C GLN A 214 -0.88 -0.58 -0.04
N LEU A 215 -0.06 -0.84 -1.06
CA LEU A 215 1.36 -0.50 -1.06
C LEU A 215 1.72 0.17 -2.38
N VAL A 216 2.28 1.37 -2.29
CA VAL A 216 3.02 2.02 -3.37
C VAL A 216 4.47 1.60 -3.21
N GLY A 217 4.83 0.44 -3.75
CA GLY A 217 6.12 -0.20 -3.55
C GLY A 217 7.15 0.19 -4.60
N CYS A 218 8.41 0.32 -4.21
CA CYS A 218 9.53 0.41 -5.15
C CYS A 218 10.71 -0.48 -4.71
N ASP A 219 11.62 -0.79 -5.62
CA ASP A 219 12.73 -1.71 -5.41
C ASP A 219 13.97 -1.08 -4.74
N ARG A 220 13.82 0.15 -4.19
CA ARG A 220 14.92 0.82 -3.49
C ARG A 220 15.45 -0.02 -2.32
N LYS A 221 16.74 0.05 -2.07
CA LYS A 221 17.38 -0.73 -1.00
C LYS A 221 17.42 0.07 0.29
N VAL A 222 16.89 -0.51 1.36
CA VAL A 222 16.89 0.07 2.70
C VAL A 222 17.44 -0.95 3.71
N LYS A 223 17.96 -0.48 4.83
CA LYS A 223 18.44 -1.33 5.93
C LYS A 223 17.30 -1.77 6.85
N THR A 224 16.29 -0.91 6.99
CA THR A 224 15.19 -1.13 7.92
C THR A 224 13.87 -0.74 7.27
N ARG A 225 12.88 -1.61 7.40
CA ARG A 225 11.50 -1.38 6.99
C ARG A 225 10.65 -1.19 8.23
N ILE A 226 9.90 -0.11 8.26
CA ILE A 226 9.00 0.24 9.35
C ILE A 226 7.57 0.07 8.84
N VAL A 227 6.75 -0.65 9.58
CA VAL A 227 5.30 -0.69 9.37
C VAL A 227 4.63 -0.05 10.57
N THR A 228 3.79 0.94 10.33
CA THR A 228 3.02 1.59 11.38
C THR A 228 1.57 1.15 11.31
N LEU A 229 1.05 0.66 12.43
CA LEU A 229 -0.34 0.28 12.60
C LEU A 229 -0.98 1.24 13.60
N GLY A 230 -2.22 1.61 13.38
CA GLY A 230 -2.94 2.49 14.31
C GLY A 230 -4.22 3.07 13.70
N ASP A 231 -4.78 4.02 14.43
CA ASP A 231 -6.00 4.71 14.07
C ASP A 231 -5.73 6.00 13.27
N SER A 232 -6.68 6.93 13.31
CA SER A 232 -6.62 8.24 12.63
C SER A 232 -5.39 9.07 13.01
N VAL A 233 -4.82 8.90 14.21
CA VAL A 233 -3.60 9.61 14.62
C VAL A 233 -2.39 9.10 13.83
N THR A 234 -2.31 7.79 13.62
CA THR A 234 -1.26 7.17 12.79
C THR A 234 -1.48 7.47 11.32
N GLN A 235 -2.73 7.48 10.86
CA GLN A 235 -3.09 7.89 9.50
C GLN A 235 -2.63 9.32 9.22
N GLY A 236 -2.66 10.22 10.22
CA GLY A 236 -2.29 11.62 10.08
C GLY A 236 -3.47 12.59 10.01
N CYS A 237 -4.69 12.12 10.36
CA CYS A 237 -5.88 12.98 10.36
C CYS A 237 -5.72 14.22 11.24
N GLN A 238 -6.31 15.34 10.79
CA GLN A 238 -6.29 16.64 11.51
C GLN A 238 -4.89 17.26 11.68
N THR A 239 -3.89 16.81 10.96
CA THR A 239 -2.64 17.54 10.78
C THR A 239 -2.82 18.61 9.69
N SER A 240 -1.80 19.44 9.45
CA SER A 240 -1.89 20.44 8.37
C SER A 240 -2.16 19.75 7.03
N GLU A 241 -3.12 20.28 6.28
CA GLU A 241 -3.43 19.79 4.93
C GLU A 241 -2.16 19.75 4.08
N PHE A 242 -1.90 18.61 3.44
CA PHE A 242 -0.76 18.36 2.55
C PHE A 242 0.62 18.68 3.16
N GLY A 243 0.69 18.88 4.49
CA GLY A 243 1.91 19.26 5.19
C GLY A 243 2.75 18.07 5.65
N TYR A 244 2.22 16.85 5.58
CA TYR A 244 2.89 15.61 6.01
C TYR A 244 3.51 15.71 7.41
N GLN A 245 2.81 16.38 8.34
CA GLN A 245 3.32 16.68 9.69
C GLN A 245 2.87 15.67 10.76
N PHE A 246 2.28 14.57 10.35
CA PHE A 246 1.92 13.48 11.26
C PHE A 246 3.17 12.70 11.72
N TRP A 247 3.06 12.06 12.88
CA TRP A 247 4.20 11.46 13.56
C TRP A 247 4.98 10.44 12.71
N ALA A 248 4.30 9.65 11.89
CA ALA A 248 4.95 8.64 11.05
C ALA A 248 5.83 9.30 9.98
N ALA A 249 5.34 10.34 9.31
CA ALA A 249 6.14 11.09 8.33
C ALA A 249 7.32 11.80 9.00
N GLN A 250 7.12 12.43 10.15
CA GLN A 250 8.21 13.06 10.91
C GLN A 250 9.24 12.05 11.43
N LEU A 251 8.80 10.85 11.79
CA LEU A 251 9.72 9.77 12.17
C LEU A 251 10.66 9.41 11.00
N LEU A 252 10.10 9.22 9.82
CA LEU A 252 10.89 8.89 8.63
C LEU A 252 11.85 10.04 8.25
N ASP A 253 11.39 11.27 8.29
CA ASP A 253 12.21 12.46 8.05
C ASP A 253 13.43 12.51 8.99
N GLN A 254 13.23 12.20 10.28
CA GLN A 254 14.31 12.16 11.27
C GLN A 254 15.27 10.97 11.10
N LEU A 255 14.79 9.82 10.62
CA LEU A 255 15.60 8.63 10.40
C LEU A 255 16.39 8.70 9.09
N GLY A 256 15.84 9.39 8.10
CA GLY A 256 16.38 9.50 6.74
C GLY A 256 15.94 8.36 5.83
N THR A 257 15.58 8.70 4.61
CA THR A 257 15.02 7.76 3.63
C THR A 257 16.07 6.87 2.95
N GLU A 258 17.36 7.17 3.11
CA GLU A 258 18.44 6.35 2.55
C GLU A 258 18.48 4.93 3.17
N ASP A 259 18.25 4.84 4.48
CA ASP A 259 18.37 3.60 5.24
C ASP A 259 17.00 3.04 5.70
N TYR A 260 15.95 3.81 5.61
CA TYR A 260 14.64 3.46 6.14
C TYR A 260 13.53 3.64 5.10
N SER A 261 12.54 2.74 5.17
CA SER A 261 11.23 2.93 4.54
C SER A 261 10.13 2.82 5.58
N LEU A 262 9.01 3.49 5.34
CA LEU A 262 7.87 3.45 6.24
C LEU A 262 6.59 3.16 5.46
N TRP A 263 5.96 2.03 5.77
CA TRP A 263 4.64 1.68 5.28
C TRP A 263 3.59 2.06 6.33
N ASN A 264 2.80 3.07 6.02
CA ASN A 264 1.78 3.57 6.95
C ASN A 264 0.45 2.83 6.71
N LEU A 265 0.06 2.02 7.68
CA LEU A 265 -1.23 1.31 7.75
C LEU A 265 -2.10 1.87 8.88
N GLY A 266 -1.92 3.13 9.24
CA GLY A 266 -2.84 3.86 10.12
C GLY A 266 -4.16 4.11 9.42
N ILE A 267 -5.29 3.76 10.04
CA ILE A 267 -6.60 3.81 9.41
C ILE A 267 -7.58 4.43 10.41
N GLY A 268 -8.30 5.45 9.98
CA GLY A 268 -9.32 6.10 10.82
C GLY A 268 -10.26 5.10 11.47
N TYR A 269 -10.43 5.21 12.79
CA TYR A 269 -11.28 4.36 13.62
C TYR A 269 -10.82 2.90 13.82
N ALA A 270 -9.65 2.50 13.31
CA ALA A 270 -9.08 1.20 13.63
C ALA A 270 -8.92 1.02 15.15
N ARG A 271 -9.24 -0.16 15.62
CA ARG A 271 -9.11 -0.54 17.05
C ARG A 271 -8.21 -1.75 17.18
N ALA A 272 -7.50 -1.84 18.29
CA ALA A 272 -6.68 -3.02 18.60
C ALA A 272 -7.49 -4.33 18.56
N SER A 273 -8.78 -4.29 18.91
CA SER A 273 -9.68 -5.44 18.81
C SER A 273 -9.94 -5.90 17.38
N ASP A 274 -9.86 -5.01 16.40
CA ASP A 274 -10.08 -5.32 14.99
C ASP A 274 -8.86 -6.05 14.43
N CYS A 275 -7.67 -5.56 14.75
CA CYS A 275 -6.42 -6.25 14.41
C CYS A 275 -6.34 -7.66 15.04
N ALA A 276 -6.83 -7.83 16.28
CA ALA A 276 -6.81 -9.13 16.96
C ALA A 276 -7.82 -10.14 16.38
N ARG A 277 -8.90 -9.69 15.75
CA ARG A 277 -9.90 -10.58 15.14
C ARG A 277 -9.48 -11.12 13.78
N GLN A 278 -8.64 -10.39 13.07
CA GLN A 278 -8.16 -10.74 11.73
C GLN A 278 -6.82 -11.49 11.75
N GLY A 279 -6.13 -11.50 12.87
CA GLY A 279 -4.81 -12.09 13.04
C GLY A 279 -4.81 -13.59 13.36
N ASN A 280 -5.69 -14.36 12.74
CA ASN A 280 -5.67 -15.83 12.87
C ASN A 280 -5.01 -16.47 11.67
#